data_e5c697aac9035aa7c0c26206f4fab410
#
_entry.id   e5c697aac9035aa7c0c26206f4fab410
#
_cell.length_a   1.000
_cell.length_b   1.000
_cell.length_c   1.000
_cell.angle_alpha   90.00
_cell.angle_beta   90.00
_cell.angle_gamma   90.00
#
_symmetry.space_group_name_H-M   'P 1'
#
loop_
_entity.id
_entity.type
_entity.pdbx_description
1 polymer ?
#
loop_
_entity_poly.entity_id
_entity_poly.type
_entity_poly.pdbx_seq_one_letter_code
_entity_poly.pdbx_strand_id
1 'polypeptide(L)'
;MKKNFLLLALITLASVGMAQKNQDAESRAEVTLQTTQGKIIVALSNETPIHRDNFLAQVRRGYYDGLLFHRIIASFMIQCRDSTSRDVKAQEFTNARGDDPYRLPAEIRFPQLFHRRGALAAARQGDHINPERKSSPYEFYIVWGKYFGPREMQAEQEKVLEREDSTRHFIYPQEVIDAYEIDGGTPHLDNEYTVFGEVIKGLDVVGQIQAAKTDSLDRPIKDIRIMKAWVSKERF
;
A
#
# COMPACT_ATOMS: atom_id res chain seq x y z
N MET A 1 23.28 -26.24 36.65
CA MET A 1 23.69 -26.20 35.24
C MET A 1 22.55 -26.16 34.21
N LYS A 2 21.29 -26.44 34.56
CA LYS A 2 20.15 -26.45 33.57
C LYS A 2 19.53 -25.06 33.25
N LYS A 3 19.73 -24.03 34.08
CA LYS A 3 19.17 -22.68 33.84
C LYS A 3 19.92 -21.85 32.80
N ASN A 4 21.19 -22.08 32.61
CA ASN A 4 22.03 -21.31 31.67
C ASN A 4 21.85 -21.78 30.21
N PHE A 5 21.41 -23.02 29.98
CA PHE A 5 21.16 -23.53 28.62
C PHE A 5 19.89 -22.96 27.98
N LEU A 6 18.89 -22.63 28.80
CA LEU A 6 17.64 -22.08 28.30
C LEU A 6 17.79 -20.61 27.88
N LEU A 7 18.65 -19.86 28.57
CA LEU A 7 18.94 -18.45 28.24
C LEU A 7 19.74 -18.31 26.94
N LEU A 8 20.70 -19.22 26.70
CA LEU A 8 21.49 -19.23 25.48
C LEU A 8 20.64 -19.59 24.25
N ALA A 9 19.68 -20.52 24.39
CA ALA A 9 18.79 -20.91 23.29
C ALA A 9 17.81 -19.78 22.90
N LEU A 10 17.34 -18.98 23.87
CA LEU A 10 16.46 -17.84 23.62
C LEU A 10 17.20 -16.68 22.91
N ILE A 11 18.45 -16.43 23.27
CA ILE A 11 19.29 -15.39 22.64
C ILE A 11 19.64 -15.77 21.20
N THR A 12 19.90 -17.05 20.93
CA THR A 12 20.21 -17.52 19.56
C THR A 12 18.99 -17.49 18.64
N LEU A 13 17.79 -17.81 19.13
CA LEU A 13 16.55 -17.71 18.35
C LEU A 13 16.18 -16.26 18.03
N ALA A 14 16.36 -15.33 18.96
CA ALA A 14 16.12 -13.91 18.73
C ALA A 14 17.12 -13.30 17.73
N SER A 15 18.40 -13.69 17.78
CA SER A 15 19.42 -13.21 16.85
C SER A 15 19.25 -13.77 15.45
N VAL A 16 18.81 -15.02 15.29
CA VAL A 16 18.49 -15.62 13.98
C VAL A 16 17.26 -14.94 13.38
N GLY A 17 16.22 -14.66 14.17
CA GLY A 17 15.03 -13.95 13.69
C GLY A 17 15.32 -12.52 13.25
N MET A 18 16.18 -11.79 13.95
CA MET A 18 16.62 -10.45 13.54
C MET A 18 17.51 -10.47 12.30
N ALA A 19 18.42 -11.44 12.17
CA ALA A 19 19.26 -11.60 11.00
C ALA A 19 18.42 -11.95 9.76
N GLN A 20 17.41 -12.81 9.88
CA GLN A 20 16.49 -13.16 8.81
C GLN A 20 15.66 -11.95 8.39
N LYS A 21 15.09 -11.21 9.33
CA LYS A 21 14.31 -10.00 9.04
C LYS A 21 15.14 -8.90 8.36
N ASN A 22 16.42 -8.77 8.71
CA ASN A 22 17.35 -7.86 8.05
C ASN A 22 17.73 -8.34 6.63
N GLN A 23 17.96 -9.64 6.43
CA GLN A 23 18.26 -10.22 5.13
C GLN A 23 17.08 -10.08 4.16
N ASP A 24 15.86 -10.29 4.62
CA ASP A 24 14.64 -10.10 3.83
C ASP A 24 14.42 -8.62 3.46
N ALA A 25 14.79 -7.70 4.35
CA ALA A 25 14.76 -6.26 4.06
C ALA A 25 15.82 -5.85 3.02
N GLU A 26 17.00 -6.45 3.05
CA GLU A 26 18.08 -6.20 2.07
C GLU A 26 17.78 -6.76 0.68
N SER A 27 16.94 -7.79 0.59
CA SER A 27 16.62 -8.48 -0.68
C SER A 27 15.39 -7.95 -1.40
N ARG A 28 14.69 -6.93 -0.85
CA ARG A 28 13.50 -6.35 -1.50
C ARG A 28 13.86 -5.49 -2.71
N ALA A 29 13.09 -5.65 -3.78
CA ALA A 29 13.19 -4.77 -4.93
C ALA A 29 12.67 -3.36 -4.58
N GLU A 30 13.33 -2.33 -5.11
CA GLU A 30 12.94 -0.94 -4.90
C GLU A 30 12.61 -0.26 -6.23
N VAL A 31 11.58 0.56 -6.22
CA VAL A 31 11.15 1.37 -7.35
C VAL A 31 11.15 2.83 -6.97
N THR A 32 11.75 3.65 -7.81
CA THR A 32 11.69 5.11 -7.70
C THR A 32 10.60 5.66 -8.62
N LEU A 33 9.69 6.46 -8.03
CA LEU A 33 8.68 7.25 -8.72
C LEU A 33 9.12 8.71 -8.69
N GLN A 34 9.58 9.25 -9.84
CA GLN A 34 9.83 10.68 -9.98
C GLN A 34 8.51 11.37 -10.29
N THR A 35 7.98 12.11 -9.34
CA THR A 35 6.71 12.85 -9.50
C THR A 35 6.97 14.33 -9.80
N THR A 36 5.92 15.06 -10.16
CA THR A 36 5.95 16.53 -10.29
C THR A 36 6.19 17.25 -8.96
N GLN A 37 6.05 16.53 -7.81
CA GLN A 37 6.24 17.08 -6.45
C GLN A 37 7.55 16.61 -5.79
N GLY A 38 8.26 15.63 -6.39
CA GLY A 38 9.48 15.06 -5.83
C GLY A 38 9.60 13.56 -6.07
N LYS A 39 10.60 12.96 -5.44
CA LYS A 39 10.86 11.53 -5.56
C LYS A 39 10.22 10.76 -4.40
N ILE A 40 9.58 9.63 -4.74
CA ILE A 40 9.10 8.63 -3.80
C ILE A 40 9.83 7.33 -4.12
N ILE A 41 10.40 6.67 -3.12
CA ILE A 41 11.01 5.34 -3.29
C ILE A 41 10.17 4.36 -2.49
N VAL A 42 9.71 3.30 -3.16
CA VAL A 42 8.94 2.22 -2.56
C VAL A 42 9.75 0.93 -2.56
N ALA A 43 9.71 0.18 -1.48
CA ALA A 43 10.21 -1.19 -1.40
C ALA A 43 9.05 -2.17 -1.52
N LEU A 44 9.20 -3.16 -2.41
CA LEU A 44 8.13 -4.13 -2.69
C LEU A 44 8.23 -5.33 -1.76
N SER A 45 7.08 -5.87 -1.35
CA SER A 45 7.03 -7.02 -0.45
C SER A 45 7.31 -8.33 -1.19
N ASN A 46 8.10 -9.20 -0.58
CA ASN A 46 8.30 -10.58 -1.06
C ASN A 46 7.13 -11.51 -0.71
N GLU A 47 6.26 -11.12 0.24
CA GLU A 47 5.07 -11.86 0.65
C GLU A 47 3.92 -11.79 -0.38
N THR A 48 4.02 -10.87 -1.34
CA THR A 48 3.02 -10.65 -2.39
C THR A 48 3.67 -10.71 -3.78
N PRO A 49 4.22 -11.87 -4.16
CA PRO A 49 5.04 -12.01 -5.37
C PRO A 49 4.29 -11.68 -6.66
N ILE A 50 3.00 -11.98 -6.77
CA ILE A 50 2.21 -11.69 -7.98
C ILE A 50 2.09 -10.19 -8.20
N HIS A 51 1.75 -9.43 -7.15
CA HIS A 51 1.65 -7.97 -7.23
C HIS A 51 3.01 -7.32 -7.43
N ARG A 52 4.03 -7.77 -6.68
CA ARG A 52 5.41 -7.30 -6.82
C ARG A 52 5.91 -7.46 -8.27
N ASP A 53 5.82 -8.67 -8.82
CA ASP A 53 6.37 -8.99 -10.13
C ASP A 53 5.58 -8.30 -11.25
N ASN A 54 4.25 -8.19 -11.11
CA ASN A 54 3.43 -7.38 -12.00
C ASN A 54 3.86 -5.90 -11.95
N PHE A 55 4.01 -5.32 -10.77
CA PHE A 55 4.39 -3.90 -10.64
C PHE A 55 5.77 -3.64 -11.27
N LEU A 56 6.75 -4.51 -11.02
CA LEU A 56 8.08 -4.45 -11.66
C LEU A 56 8.00 -4.53 -13.18
N ALA A 57 7.18 -5.43 -13.72
CA ALA A 57 6.97 -5.57 -15.15
C ALA A 57 6.37 -4.28 -15.76
N GLN A 58 5.38 -3.68 -15.09
CA GLN A 58 4.79 -2.41 -15.52
C GLN A 58 5.83 -1.27 -15.50
N VAL A 59 6.63 -1.18 -14.44
CA VAL A 59 7.70 -0.18 -14.30
C VAL A 59 8.74 -0.32 -15.40
N ARG A 60 9.23 -1.54 -15.66
CA ARG A 60 10.26 -1.80 -16.69
C ARG A 60 9.81 -1.44 -18.11
N ARG A 61 8.53 -1.59 -18.41
CA ARG A 61 7.97 -1.16 -19.71
C ARG A 61 7.58 0.32 -19.78
N GLY A 62 7.85 1.12 -18.73
CA GLY A 62 7.52 2.54 -18.68
C GLY A 62 6.02 2.82 -18.56
N TYR A 63 5.23 1.85 -18.06
CA TYR A 63 3.77 1.99 -18.01
C TYR A 63 3.32 3.20 -17.18
N TYR A 64 4.01 3.47 -16.08
CA TYR A 64 3.64 4.56 -15.15
C TYR A 64 4.13 5.94 -15.57
N ASP A 65 4.95 6.04 -16.63
CA ASP A 65 5.48 7.32 -17.09
C ASP A 65 4.35 8.21 -17.61
N GLY A 66 4.24 9.42 -17.08
CA GLY A 66 3.21 10.41 -17.41
C GLY A 66 1.85 10.23 -16.73
N LEU A 67 1.62 9.14 -15.94
CA LEU A 67 0.33 8.87 -15.32
C LEU A 67 -0.01 9.85 -14.19
N LEU A 68 -1.30 10.14 -14.04
CA LEU A 68 -1.86 11.00 -13.00
C LEU A 68 -2.05 10.27 -11.66
N PHE A 69 -1.79 10.99 -10.58
CA PHE A 69 -2.54 10.77 -9.33
C PHE A 69 -3.92 11.40 -9.51
N HIS A 70 -4.87 10.62 -10.01
CA HIS A 70 -6.19 11.09 -10.46
C HIS A 70 -7.18 11.28 -9.32
N ARG A 71 -6.93 10.66 -8.17
CA ARG A 71 -7.77 10.76 -6.98
C ARG A 71 -6.90 10.94 -5.75
N ILE A 72 -7.16 12.01 -5.02
CA ILE A 72 -6.43 12.38 -3.81
C ILE A 72 -7.44 12.72 -2.74
N ILE A 73 -7.41 11.99 -1.63
CA ILE A 73 -8.24 12.30 -0.47
C ILE A 73 -7.33 12.61 0.72
N ALA A 74 -7.44 13.82 1.20
CA ALA A 74 -6.68 14.27 2.36
C ALA A 74 -6.93 13.37 3.58
N SER A 75 -5.88 13.07 4.32
CA SER A 75 -5.91 12.15 5.46
C SER A 75 -6.38 10.73 5.13
N PHE A 76 -6.29 10.33 3.85
CA PHE A 76 -6.64 8.97 3.42
C PHE A 76 -5.57 8.38 2.49
N MET A 77 -5.53 8.77 1.20
CA MET A 77 -4.60 8.17 0.24
C MET A 77 -4.39 9.05 -1.00
N ILE A 78 -3.35 8.72 -1.77
CA ILE A 78 -3.14 9.20 -3.14
C ILE A 78 -3.21 7.99 -4.08
N GLN A 79 -4.04 8.06 -5.13
CA GLN A 79 -4.28 6.95 -6.04
C GLN A 79 -3.84 7.29 -7.46
N CYS A 80 -2.99 6.44 -8.03
CA CYS A 80 -2.56 6.47 -9.42
C CYS A 80 -3.49 5.61 -10.27
N ARG A 81 -3.78 6.06 -11.50
CA ARG A 81 -4.64 5.37 -12.43
C ARG A 81 -3.86 4.67 -13.57
N ASP A 82 -4.63 4.06 -14.47
CA ASP A 82 -4.17 3.38 -15.66
C ASP A 82 -3.70 4.35 -16.78
N SER A 83 -3.27 3.80 -17.91
CA SER A 83 -2.68 4.54 -19.04
C SER A 83 -3.61 5.56 -19.69
N THR A 84 -4.93 5.46 -19.49
CA THR A 84 -5.89 6.43 -20.03
C THR A 84 -5.74 7.82 -19.41
N SER A 85 -5.06 7.92 -18.25
CA SER A 85 -4.80 9.18 -17.57
C SER A 85 -3.59 9.98 -18.12
N ARG A 86 -2.84 9.41 -19.06
CA ARG A 86 -1.57 10.02 -19.51
C ARG A 86 -1.77 11.33 -20.23
N ASP A 87 -2.72 11.40 -21.14
CA ASP A 87 -2.89 12.50 -22.09
C ASP A 87 -4.05 13.45 -21.74
N VAL A 88 -4.68 13.26 -20.57
CA VAL A 88 -5.82 14.08 -20.12
C VAL A 88 -5.48 14.81 -18.83
N LYS A 89 -6.15 15.96 -18.59
CA LYS A 89 -6.11 16.65 -17.30
C LYS A 89 -6.96 15.91 -16.29
N ALA A 90 -6.58 16.01 -15.00
CA ALA A 90 -7.30 15.32 -13.94
C ALA A 90 -8.80 15.65 -13.91
N GLN A 91 -9.18 16.92 -14.19
CA GLN A 91 -10.57 17.37 -14.22
C GLN A 91 -11.38 16.85 -15.43
N GLU A 92 -10.70 16.53 -16.52
CA GLU A 92 -11.33 16.00 -17.74
C GLU A 92 -11.54 14.49 -17.67
N PHE A 93 -11.02 13.87 -16.63
CA PHE A 93 -10.97 12.43 -16.48
C PHE A 93 -12.36 11.89 -16.03
N THR A 94 -12.95 11.00 -16.81
CA THR A 94 -14.18 10.31 -16.42
C THR A 94 -13.85 9.08 -15.57
N ASN A 95 -14.72 8.75 -14.59
CA ASN A 95 -14.56 7.54 -13.78
C ASN A 95 -14.94 6.25 -14.54
N ALA A 96 -15.18 6.32 -15.84
CA ALA A 96 -15.40 5.15 -16.67
C ALA A 96 -14.13 4.29 -16.65
N ARG A 97 -14.16 3.22 -15.89
CA ARG A 97 -13.12 2.20 -15.91
C ARG A 97 -13.22 1.44 -17.23
N GLY A 98 -12.12 1.33 -17.95
CA GLY A 98 -12.03 0.36 -19.03
C GLY A 98 -12.27 -1.04 -18.45
N ASP A 99 -13.07 -1.83 -19.14
CA ASP A 99 -13.31 -3.23 -18.80
C ASP A 99 -12.07 -4.08 -19.16
N ASP A 100 -10.96 -3.84 -18.43
CA ASP A 100 -9.84 -4.79 -18.51
C ASP A 100 -10.25 -6.05 -17.75
N PRO A 101 -10.47 -7.18 -18.45
CA PRO A 101 -10.86 -8.44 -17.81
C PRO A 101 -9.73 -9.05 -16.97
N TYR A 102 -8.48 -8.58 -17.19
CA TYR A 102 -7.33 -9.10 -16.45
C TYR A 102 -7.33 -8.52 -15.02
N ARG A 103 -7.28 -9.42 -14.05
CA ARG A 103 -7.21 -9.07 -12.62
C ARG A 103 -6.17 -9.96 -11.94
N LEU A 104 -5.45 -9.39 -10.98
CA LEU A 104 -4.53 -10.16 -10.14
C LEU A 104 -5.32 -10.84 -9.01
N PRO A 105 -5.07 -12.13 -8.73
CA PRO A 105 -5.60 -12.76 -7.53
C PRO A 105 -5.18 -11.98 -6.28
N ALA A 106 -6.05 -11.91 -5.27
CA ALA A 106 -5.74 -11.22 -4.03
C ALA A 106 -4.57 -11.92 -3.29
N GLU A 107 -3.62 -11.12 -2.80
CA GLU A 107 -2.52 -11.57 -1.93
C GLU A 107 -2.58 -10.81 -0.59
N ILE A 108 -3.69 -10.93 0.10
CA ILE A 108 -3.90 -10.27 1.39
C ILE A 108 -3.10 -11.03 2.46
N ARG A 109 -2.21 -10.32 3.17
CA ARG A 109 -1.26 -10.86 4.16
C ARG A 109 -1.37 -10.13 5.49
N PHE A 110 -2.58 -9.92 5.97
CA PHE A 110 -2.80 -9.37 7.30
C PHE A 110 -2.48 -10.45 8.36
N PRO A 111 -1.80 -10.13 9.48
CA PRO A 111 -1.36 -8.80 9.92
C PRO A 111 0.05 -8.39 9.45
N GLN A 112 0.77 -9.20 8.68
CA GLN A 112 2.15 -8.91 8.26
C GLN A 112 2.21 -7.66 7.37
N LEU A 113 1.23 -7.50 6.50
CA LEU A 113 1.08 -6.34 5.62
C LEU A 113 -0.30 -5.70 5.87
N PHE A 114 -0.28 -4.44 6.30
CA PHE A 114 -1.48 -3.68 6.64
C PHE A 114 -1.36 -2.22 6.20
N HIS A 115 -2.45 -1.48 6.26
CA HIS A 115 -2.56 -0.15 5.67
C HIS A 115 -2.01 0.96 6.58
N ARG A 116 -0.79 0.78 7.12
CA ARG A 116 -0.11 1.88 7.82
C ARG A 116 0.24 3.01 6.84
N ARG A 117 0.54 4.20 7.38
CA ARG A 117 1.02 5.31 6.56
C ARG A 117 2.23 4.90 5.72
N GLY A 118 2.20 5.24 4.44
CA GLY A 118 3.23 4.85 3.47
C GLY A 118 3.03 3.48 2.84
N ALA A 119 2.03 2.68 3.24
CA ALA A 119 1.74 1.41 2.58
C ALA A 119 1.37 1.64 1.11
N LEU A 120 1.92 0.79 0.23
CA LEU A 120 1.62 0.71 -1.20
C LEU A 120 0.66 -0.45 -1.42
N ALA A 121 -0.54 -0.16 -1.93
CA ALA A 121 -1.59 -1.15 -2.08
C ALA A 121 -2.28 -1.08 -3.45
N ALA A 122 -2.84 -2.21 -3.88
CA ALA A 122 -3.51 -2.32 -5.17
C ALA A 122 -4.98 -1.91 -5.06
N ALA A 123 -5.45 -1.08 -6.00
CA ALA A 123 -6.86 -0.75 -6.10
C ALA A 123 -7.67 -1.94 -6.64
N ARG A 124 -8.96 -1.99 -6.32
CA ARG A 124 -9.89 -3.01 -6.80
C ARG A 124 -11.33 -2.49 -6.89
N GLN A 125 -12.17 -3.21 -7.58
CA GLN A 125 -13.62 -3.00 -7.55
C GLN A 125 -14.23 -3.51 -6.25
N GLY A 126 -15.39 -2.96 -5.88
CA GLY A 126 -16.13 -3.36 -4.68
C GLY A 126 -16.63 -4.81 -4.74
N ASP A 127 -16.91 -5.39 -3.57
CA ASP A 127 -17.22 -6.83 -3.41
C ASP A 127 -18.46 -7.29 -4.20
N HIS A 128 -19.45 -6.40 -4.39
CA HIS A 128 -20.65 -6.72 -5.17
C HIS A 128 -20.38 -7.01 -6.66
N ILE A 129 -19.26 -6.50 -7.21
CA ILE A 129 -18.81 -6.77 -8.58
C ILE A 129 -17.65 -7.79 -8.57
N ASN A 130 -16.85 -7.79 -7.51
CA ASN A 130 -15.59 -8.51 -7.40
C ASN A 130 -15.48 -9.22 -6.03
N PRO A 131 -16.31 -10.25 -5.80
CA PRO A 131 -16.33 -10.97 -4.51
C PRO A 131 -15.01 -11.69 -4.20
N GLU A 132 -14.23 -12.03 -5.22
CA GLU A 132 -12.90 -12.63 -5.07
C GLU A 132 -11.82 -11.60 -4.67
N ARG A 133 -12.17 -10.31 -4.56
CA ARG A 133 -11.27 -9.20 -4.21
C ARG A 133 -10.01 -9.11 -5.07
N LYS A 134 -10.11 -9.53 -6.32
CA LYS A 134 -9.01 -9.44 -7.30
C LYS A 134 -8.62 -8.00 -7.52
N SER A 135 -7.33 -7.73 -7.62
CA SER A 135 -6.77 -6.39 -7.76
C SER A 135 -6.67 -5.94 -9.21
N SER A 136 -6.71 -4.62 -9.43
CA SER A 136 -6.27 -4.03 -10.70
C SER A 136 -4.78 -4.32 -10.92
N PRO A 137 -4.36 -4.70 -12.13
CA PRO A 137 -2.95 -4.88 -12.45
C PRO A 137 -2.20 -3.55 -12.64
N TYR A 138 -2.90 -2.44 -12.65
CA TYR A 138 -2.36 -1.13 -13.03
C TYR A 138 -2.53 -0.06 -11.96
N GLU A 139 -3.68 -0.04 -11.29
CA GLU A 139 -4.02 1.00 -10.33
C GLU A 139 -3.50 0.66 -8.94
N PHE A 140 -2.79 1.59 -8.34
CA PHE A 140 -2.32 1.49 -6.97
C PHE A 140 -2.60 2.77 -6.19
N TYR A 141 -2.51 2.68 -4.89
CA TYR A 141 -2.57 3.83 -4.01
C TYR A 141 -1.48 3.76 -2.93
N ILE A 142 -1.09 4.95 -2.45
CA ILE A 142 -0.20 5.09 -1.30
C ILE A 142 -1.02 5.67 -0.15
N VAL A 143 -0.99 4.99 0.98
CA VAL A 143 -1.74 5.38 2.18
C VAL A 143 -1.09 6.59 2.84
N TRP A 144 -1.92 7.56 3.21
CA TRP A 144 -1.56 8.60 4.17
C TRP A 144 -2.23 8.36 5.51
N GLY A 145 -3.56 8.29 5.53
CA GLY A 145 -4.36 7.99 6.70
C GLY A 145 -4.33 9.08 7.77
N LYS A 146 -4.88 8.75 8.92
CA LYS A 146 -4.85 9.53 10.16
C LYS A 146 -4.28 8.69 11.30
N TYR A 147 -3.99 9.31 12.44
CA TYR A 147 -3.62 8.59 13.65
C TYR A 147 -4.85 8.01 14.32
N PHE A 148 -4.70 6.88 14.99
CA PHE A 148 -5.77 6.19 15.69
C PHE A 148 -5.34 5.91 17.13
N GLY A 149 -6.00 6.57 18.10
CA GLY A 149 -5.80 6.24 19.51
C GLY A 149 -6.49 4.92 19.90
N PRO A 150 -6.28 4.43 21.13
CA PRO A 150 -6.81 3.15 21.59
C PRO A 150 -8.33 3.00 21.44
N ARG A 151 -9.10 4.07 21.73
CA ARG A 151 -10.57 4.07 21.59
C ARG A 151 -11.01 3.98 20.13
N GLU A 152 -10.29 4.63 19.23
CA GLU A 152 -10.59 4.59 17.79
C GLU A 152 -10.25 3.23 17.22
N MET A 153 -9.15 2.61 17.63
CA MET A 153 -8.80 1.24 17.24
C MET A 153 -9.79 0.21 17.80
N GLN A 154 -10.30 0.41 19.00
CA GLN A 154 -11.40 -0.43 19.54
C GLN A 154 -12.64 -0.32 18.65
N ALA A 155 -13.03 0.88 18.22
CA ALA A 155 -14.18 1.07 17.32
C ALA A 155 -13.95 0.43 15.94
N GLU A 156 -12.72 0.46 15.41
CA GLU A 156 -12.39 -0.27 14.17
C GLU A 156 -12.44 -1.80 14.38
N GLN A 157 -12.02 -2.30 15.54
CA GLN A 157 -12.16 -3.72 15.90
C GLN A 157 -13.63 -4.16 15.96
N GLU A 158 -14.50 -3.37 16.55
CA GLU A 158 -15.93 -3.65 16.62
C GLU A 158 -16.54 -3.74 15.21
N LYS A 159 -16.22 -2.80 14.31
CA LYS A 159 -16.65 -2.85 12.90
C LYS A 159 -16.19 -4.09 12.15
N VAL A 160 -14.98 -4.59 12.44
CA VAL A 160 -14.49 -5.85 11.85
C VAL A 160 -15.34 -7.03 12.30
N LEU A 161 -15.73 -7.08 13.57
CA LEU A 161 -16.54 -8.17 14.14
C LEU A 161 -18.02 -8.06 13.78
N GLU A 162 -18.49 -6.89 13.33
CA GLU A 162 -19.86 -6.66 12.85
C GLU A 162 -20.07 -6.99 11.37
N ARG A 163 -19.01 -7.33 10.63
CA ARG A 163 -19.12 -7.71 9.21
C ARG A 163 -20.03 -8.94 9.07
N GLU A 164 -20.91 -8.93 8.07
CA GLU A 164 -21.80 -10.07 7.78
C GLU A 164 -21.04 -11.36 7.50
N ASP A 165 -19.94 -11.26 6.77
CA ASP A 165 -19.05 -12.40 6.46
C ASP A 165 -18.06 -12.62 7.61
N SER A 166 -18.37 -13.56 8.49
CA SER A 166 -17.52 -13.91 9.64
C SER A 166 -16.14 -14.49 9.24
N THR A 167 -15.97 -14.97 8.01
CA THR A 167 -14.65 -15.42 7.52
C THR A 167 -13.66 -14.26 7.36
N ARG A 168 -14.15 -13.03 7.41
CA ARG A 168 -13.38 -11.79 7.35
C ARG A 168 -13.12 -11.16 8.71
N HIS A 169 -13.57 -11.81 9.80
CA HIS A 169 -13.29 -11.36 11.15
C HIS A 169 -11.84 -11.63 11.51
N PHE A 170 -11.22 -10.70 12.20
CA PHE A 170 -9.89 -10.83 12.78
C PHE A 170 -9.77 -9.95 14.02
N ILE A 171 -8.75 -10.20 14.82
CA ILE A 171 -8.40 -9.35 15.95
C ILE A 171 -7.10 -8.61 15.59
N TYR A 172 -7.09 -7.29 15.79
CA TYR A 172 -5.89 -6.50 15.63
C TYR A 172 -4.82 -6.89 16.65
N PRO A 173 -3.64 -7.38 16.22
CA PRO A 173 -2.52 -7.59 17.14
C PRO A 173 -2.07 -6.26 17.73
N GLN A 174 -1.51 -6.28 18.95
CA GLN A 174 -1.07 -5.07 19.64
C GLN A 174 -0.05 -4.27 18.81
N GLU A 175 0.88 -4.92 18.16
CA GLU A 175 1.86 -4.29 17.27
C GLU A 175 1.24 -3.49 16.11
N VAL A 176 0.10 -3.92 15.59
CA VAL A 176 -0.64 -3.20 14.54
C VAL A 176 -1.36 -1.98 15.14
N ILE A 177 -1.94 -2.14 16.34
CA ILE A 177 -2.58 -1.03 17.08
C ILE A 177 -1.53 0.06 17.35
N ASP A 178 -0.37 -0.31 17.90
CA ASP A 178 0.73 0.60 18.22
C ASP A 178 1.23 1.33 16.96
N ALA A 179 1.31 0.61 15.83
CA ALA A 179 1.70 1.22 14.56
C ALA A 179 0.69 2.26 14.06
N TYR A 180 -0.62 2.03 14.23
CA TYR A 180 -1.63 3.02 13.88
C TYR A 180 -1.64 4.25 14.82
N GLU A 181 -1.26 4.06 16.07
CA GLU A 181 -1.10 5.17 17.03
C GLU A 181 0.12 6.03 16.69
N ILE A 182 1.23 5.40 16.29
CA ILE A 182 2.52 6.08 16.04
C ILE A 182 2.59 6.64 14.61
N ASP A 183 2.30 5.82 13.63
CA ASP A 183 2.48 6.15 12.20
C ASP A 183 1.18 6.66 11.56
N GLY A 184 0.04 6.19 12.05
CA GLY A 184 -1.26 6.39 11.42
C GLY A 184 -1.48 5.44 10.24
N GLY A 185 -2.61 5.62 9.54
CA GLY A 185 -2.98 4.79 8.41
C GLY A 185 -4.48 4.71 8.17
N THR A 186 -4.95 3.57 7.61
CA THR A 186 -6.35 3.36 7.21
C THR A 186 -6.82 1.94 7.59
N PRO A 187 -7.04 1.65 8.89
CA PRO A 187 -7.34 0.30 9.38
C PRO A 187 -8.59 -0.33 8.75
N HIS A 188 -9.57 0.47 8.33
CA HIS A 188 -10.79 -0.02 7.67
C HIS A 188 -10.53 -0.74 6.33
N LEU A 189 -9.33 -0.60 5.74
CA LEU A 189 -8.92 -1.32 4.52
C LEU A 189 -8.19 -2.63 4.81
N ASP A 190 -7.86 -2.92 6.07
CA ASP A 190 -7.14 -4.12 6.44
C ASP A 190 -7.95 -5.38 6.18
N ASN A 191 -7.26 -6.41 5.72
CA ASN A 191 -7.83 -7.66 5.26
C ASN A 191 -8.86 -7.52 4.11
N GLU A 192 -8.85 -6.35 3.41
CA GLU A 192 -9.74 -6.05 2.29
C GLU A 192 -9.00 -5.84 0.97
N TYR A 193 -7.79 -5.31 1.03
CA TYR A 193 -6.98 -4.97 -0.14
C TYR A 193 -5.58 -5.56 0.00
N THR A 194 -4.93 -5.84 -1.13
CA THR A 194 -3.54 -6.31 -1.14
C THR A 194 -2.59 -5.15 -0.94
N VAL A 195 -1.89 -5.13 0.19
CA VAL A 195 -0.70 -4.30 0.41
C VAL A 195 0.50 -5.07 -0.14
N PHE A 196 1.27 -4.46 -1.05
CA PHE A 196 2.38 -5.14 -1.73
C PHE A 196 3.71 -4.40 -1.64
N GLY A 197 3.78 -3.34 -0.84
CA GLY A 197 5.00 -2.58 -0.59
C GLY A 197 4.78 -1.43 0.38
N GLU A 198 5.80 -0.62 0.52
CA GLU A 198 5.79 0.55 1.39
C GLU A 198 6.75 1.63 0.89
N VAL A 199 6.46 2.88 1.22
CA VAL A 199 7.35 4.02 0.99
C VAL A 199 8.51 3.95 1.99
N ILE A 200 9.73 3.85 1.48
CA ILE A 200 10.96 3.87 2.29
C ILE A 200 11.68 5.22 2.25
N LYS A 201 11.36 6.07 1.25
CA LYS A 201 11.88 7.42 1.13
C LYS A 201 10.91 8.32 0.37
N GLY A 202 10.78 9.58 0.80
CA GLY A 202 9.88 10.55 0.17
C GLY A 202 8.45 10.51 0.72
N LEU A 203 8.26 10.09 1.97
CA LEU A 203 6.95 10.15 2.65
C LEU A 203 6.48 11.61 2.81
N ASP A 204 7.38 12.57 2.94
CA ASP A 204 7.11 14.00 2.92
C ASP A 204 6.53 14.46 1.57
N VAL A 205 7.00 13.87 0.46
CA VAL A 205 6.42 14.11 -0.88
C VAL A 205 5.00 13.57 -0.97
N VAL A 206 4.74 12.37 -0.42
CA VAL A 206 3.37 11.83 -0.30
C VAL A 206 2.49 12.78 0.52
N GLY A 207 3.03 13.34 1.61
CA GLY A 207 2.37 14.33 2.46
C GLY A 207 2.00 15.62 1.68
N GLN A 208 2.89 16.11 0.82
CA GLN A 208 2.61 17.25 -0.03
C GLN A 208 1.52 16.95 -1.07
N ILE A 209 1.57 15.76 -1.68
CA ILE A 209 0.59 15.34 -2.68
C ILE A 209 -0.80 15.18 -2.05
N GLN A 210 -0.92 14.52 -0.92
CA GLN A 210 -2.21 14.30 -0.26
C GLN A 210 -2.86 15.59 0.27
N ALA A 211 -2.07 16.66 0.46
CA ALA A 211 -2.54 17.98 0.85
C ALA A 211 -2.95 18.86 -0.35
N ALA A 212 -2.85 18.35 -1.57
CA ALA A 212 -3.23 19.08 -2.77
C ALA A 212 -4.72 19.43 -2.78
N LYS A 213 -5.07 20.61 -3.30
CA LYS A 213 -6.47 21.00 -3.49
C LYS A 213 -7.12 20.12 -4.55
N THR A 214 -8.30 19.60 -4.24
CA THR A 214 -9.11 18.75 -5.11
C THR A 214 -10.47 19.39 -5.40
N ASP A 215 -11.13 18.89 -6.43
CA ASP A 215 -12.53 19.18 -6.73
C ASP A 215 -13.49 18.28 -5.91
N SER A 216 -14.79 18.39 -6.15
CA SER A 216 -15.82 17.60 -5.48
C SER A 216 -15.78 16.09 -5.79
N LEU A 217 -14.96 15.66 -6.74
CA LEU A 217 -14.74 14.27 -7.13
C LEU A 217 -13.36 13.75 -6.69
N ASP A 218 -12.72 14.42 -5.73
CA ASP A 218 -11.39 14.12 -5.21
C ASP A 218 -10.26 14.24 -6.25
N ARG A 219 -10.46 14.96 -7.38
CA ARG A 219 -9.47 15.14 -8.43
C ARG A 219 -8.60 16.35 -8.12
N PRO A 220 -7.27 16.26 -8.25
CA PRO A 220 -6.40 17.41 -8.03
C PRO A 220 -6.70 18.52 -9.05
N ILE A 221 -6.83 19.77 -8.58
CA ILE A 221 -7.06 20.95 -9.45
C ILE A 221 -5.85 21.20 -10.35
N LYS A 222 -4.65 20.92 -9.87
CA LYS A 222 -3.41 20.93 -10.65
C LYS A 222 -2.93 19.50 -10.83
N ASP A 223 -2.61 19.13 -12.05
CA ASP A 223 -2.08 17.82 -12.37
C ASP A 223 -0.86 17.46 -11.54
N ILE A 224 -0.94 16.31 -10.89
CA ILE A 224 0.18 15.68 -10.19
C ILE A 224 0.45 14.36 -10.88
N ARG A 225 1.66 14.21 -11.45
CA ARG A 225 2.02 13.10 -12.32
C ARG A 225 3.26 12.37 -11.83
N ILE A 226 3.31 11.08 -12.15
CA ILE A 226 4.53 10.29 -12.17
C ILE A 226 5.22 10.63 -13.50
N MET A 227 6.29 11.42 -13.45
CA MET A 227 7.03 11.80 -14.65
C MET A 227 7.83 10.63 -15.22
N LYS A 228 8.37 9.81 -14.32
CA LYS A 228 9.11 8.59 -14.64
C LYS A 228 9.12 7.62 -13.48
N ALA A 229 9.07 6.33 -13.81
CA ALA A 229 9.26 5.24 -12.85
C ALA A 229 10.37 4.30 -13.31
N TRP A 230 11.23 3.83 -12.38
CA TRP A 230 12.27 2.85 -12.69
C TRP A 230 12.61 1.98 -11.48
N VAL A 231 13.09 0.78 -11.75
CA VAL A 231 13.63 -0.10 -10.71
C VAL A 231 14.97 0.48 -10.27
N SER A 232 15.08 0.90 -9.01
CA SER A 232 16.28 1.52 -8.43
C SER A 232 17.15 0.52 -7.68
N LYS A 233 16.58 -0.62 -7.27
CA LYS A 233 17.29 -1.77 -6.71
C LYS A 233 16.58 -3.05 -7.15
N GLU A 234 17.36 -3.96 -7.74
CA GLU A 234 16.87 -5.30 -8.07
C GLU A 234 16.85 -6.18 -6.81
N ARG A 235 16.03 -7.22 -6.83
CA ARG A 235 16.07 -8.28 -5.84
C ARG A 235 17.24 -9.21 -6.15
N PHE A 236 18.09 -9.49 -5.17
CA PHE A 236 19.14 -10.49 -5.23
C PHE A 236 18.83 -11.65 -4.32
#